data_d8b297fd5c8aeaa6d81809ea0c97749b
#
_entry.id   d8b297fd5c8aeaa6d81809ea0c97749b
#
_cell.length_a   1.000
_cell.length_b   1.000
_cell.length_c   1.000
_cell.angle_alpha   90.00
_cell.angle_beta   90.00
_cell.angle_gamma   90.00
#
_symmetry.space_group_name_H-M   'P 1'
#
loop_
_entity.id
_entity.type
_entity.pdbx_description
1 polymer ?
#
loop_
_entity_poly.entity_id
_entity_poly.type
_entity_poly.pdbx_seq_one_letter_code
_entity_poly.pdbx_strand_id
1 'polypeptide(L)'
;MKQIIVTVGREHGSGGKYIAEQIARQLGIAFYDKILLLASVFNAEDAARYDEKPVHLLWSRRIGENFNAPEDALARETFEHIQELADSGESFVVLGRCSDYVLRANPNAVHLFIAGKPDVKRRRLMEEKSLTADQAAQEMRRVDRDRKAYHNYYCDTKWGDARGYDLVVNLSLIHISEPTRLRCIS
;
A
#
# COMPACT_ATOMS: atom_id res chain seq x y z
N MET A 1 -21.12 -12.26 -9.55
CA MET A 1 -19.75 -12.78 -9.50
C MET A 1 -19.33 -12.86 -8.03
N LYS A 2 -18.40 -13.76 -7.68
CA LYS A 2 -17.86 -13.77 -6.31
C LYS A 2 -17.04 -12.50 -6.10
N GLN A 3 -17.16 -11.83 -4.97
CA GLN A 3 -16.37 -10.67 -4.60
C GLN A 3 -14.88 -11.02 -4.61
N ILE A 4 -14.04 -10.10 -5.13
CA ILE A 4 -12.58 -10.20 -5.11
C ILE A 4 -12.04 -8.91 -4.51
N ILE A 5 -11.29 -9.03 -3.42
CA ILE A 5 -10.59 -7.91 -2.80
C ILE A 5 -9.09 -8.21 -2.83
N VAL A 6 -8.28 -7.25 -3.27
CA VAL A 6 -6.83 -7.38 -3.27
C VAL A 6 -6.21 -6.26 -2.44
N THR A 7 -5.52 -6.60 -1.37
CA THR A 7 -4.74 -5.64 -0.59
C THR A 7 -3.28 -5.69 -1.00
N VAL A 8 -2.64 -4.53 -1.18
CA VAL A 8 -1.26 -4.45 -1.67
C VAL A 8 -0.39 -3.63 -0.71
N GLY A 9 0.37 -4.32 0.14
CA GLY A 9 1.50 -3.75 0.86
C GLY A 9 2.71 -3.60 -0.08
N ARG A 10 3.58 -2.61 0.16
CA ARG A 10 4.71 -2.39 -0.76
C ARG A 10 5.84 -1.58 -0.15
N GLU A 11 7.06 -1.89 -0.54
CA GLU A 11 8.21 -1.04 -0.32
C GLU A 11 8.22 0.16 -1.29
N HIS A 12 8.88 1.26 -0.91
CA HIS A 12 9.03 2.45 -1.76
C HIS A 12 9.98 2.16 -2.93
N GLY A 13 9.57 2.57 -4.13
CA GLY A 13 10.32 2.27 -5.37
C GLY A 13 10.22 0.81 -5.85
N SER A 14 9.47 -0.07 -5.16
CA SER A 14 9.29 -1.46 -5.60
C SER A 14 8.43 -1.63 -6.86
N GLY A 15 7.67 -0.60 -7.26
CA GLY A 15 6.68 -0.69 -8.34
C GLY A 15 5.32 -1.21 -7.88
N GLY A 16 5.10 -1.33 -6.57
CA GLY A 16 3.86 -1.88 -6.01
C GLY A 16 2.61 -1.09 -6.38
N LYS A 17 2.69 0.24 -6.54
CA LYS A 17 1.55 1.04 -7.01
C LYS A 17 1.18 0.65 -8.45
N TYR A 18 2.15 0.60 -9.34
CA TYR A 18 1.93 0.17 -10.73
C TYR A 18 1.28 -1.22 -10.81
N ILE A 19 1.76 -2.18 -10.02
CA ILE A 19 1.18 -3.53 -9.98
C ILE A 19 -0.27 -3.50 -9.49
N ALA A 20 -0.56 -2.77 -8.42
CA ALA A 20 -1.92 -2.64 -7.89
C ALA A 20 -2.89 -2.05 -8.93
N GLU A 21 -2.47 -1.00 -9.65
CA GLU A 21 -3.24 -0.39 -10.74
C GLU A 21 -3.45 -1.38 -11.91
N GLN A 22 -2.42 -2.17 -12.28
CA GLN A 22 -2.55 -3.18 -13.34
C GLN A 22 -3.51 -4.31 -12.94
N ILE A 23 -3.47 -4.77 -11.68
CA ILE A 23 -4.41 -5.78 -11.17
C ILE A 23 -5.84 -5.24 -11.27
N ALA A 24 -6.09 -4.02 -10.79
CA ALA A 24 -7.42 -3.40 -10.86
C ALA A 24 -7.91 -3.28 -12.30
N ARG A 25 -7.06 -2.82 -13.21
CA ARG A 25 -7.36 -2.68 -14.64
C ARG A 25 -7.68 -4.02 -15.30
N GLN A 26 -6.87 -5.05 -15.05
CA GLN A 26 -7.07 -6.37 -15.65
C GLN A 26 -8.31 -7.08 -15.15
N LEU A 27 -8.65 -6.88 -13.87
CA LEU A 27 -9.87 -7.44 -13.29
C LEU A 27 -11.11 -6.59 -13.54
N GLY A 28 -10.95 -5.36 -14.03
CA GLY A 28 -12.06 -4.41 -14.25
C GLY A 28 -12.73 -3.97 -12.95
N ILE A 29 -11.95 -3.84 -11.85
CA ILE A 29 -12.45 -3.49 -10.52
C ILE A 29 -11.85 -2.16 -10.05
N ALA A 30 -12.46 -1.55 -9.02
CA ALA A 30 -12.03 -0.28 -8.46
C ALA A 30 -10.61 -0.35 -7.86
N PHE A 31 -9.88 0.78 -7.91
CA PHE A 31 -8.56 0.93 -7.29
C PHE A 31 -8.61 2.08 -6.28
N TYR A 32 -8.15 1.81 -5.07
CA TYR A 32 -8.06 2.79 -3.99
C TYR A 32 -6.62 2.92 -3.49
N ASP A 33 -6.02 4.08 -3.69
CA ASP A 33 -4.81 4.48 -2.98
C ASP A 33 -5.17 5.41 -1.80
N LYS A 34 -4.15 5.92 -1.10
CA LYS A 34 -4.32 6.84 0.03
C LYS A 34 -5.21 8.03 -0.31
N ILE A 35 -4.96 8.64 -1.48
CA ILE A 35 -5.66 9.87 -1.88
C ILE A 35 -7.13 9.57 -2.16
N LEU A 36 -7.40 8.51 -2.90
CA LEU A 36 -8.75 8.09 -3.24
C LEU A 36 -9.55 7.64 -2.03
N LEU A 37 -8.93 6.90 -1.09
CA LEU A 37 -9.57 6.53 0.18
C LEU A 37 -9.89 7.76 1.03
N LEU A 38 -8.97 8.71 1.15
CA LEU A 38 -9.23 9.93 1.92
C LEU A 38 -10.27 10.82 1.25
N ALA A 39 -10.28 10.90 -0.08
CA ALA A 39 -11.26 11.68 -0.83
C ALA A 39 -12.69 11.09 -0.76
N SER A 40 -12.82 9.79 -0.51
CA SER A 40 -14.14 9.16 -0.29
C SER A 40 -14.69 9.37 1.12
N VAL A 41 -13.82 9.63 2.10
CA VAL A 41 -14.18 9.88 3.51
C VAL A 41 -14.27 11.37 3.82
N PHE A 42 -13.38 12.19 3.23
CA PHE A 42 -13.24 13.60 3.50
C PHE A 42 -13.40 14.44 2.21
N ASN A 43 -13.73 15.73 2.38
CA ASN A 43 -13.66 16.66 1.28
C ASN A 43 -12.24 16.75 0.70
N ALA A 44 -12.10 16.95 -0.62
CA ALA A 44 -10.82 16.97 -1.32
C ALA A 44 -9.78 17.96 -0.73
N GLU A 45 -10.24 19.06 -0.11
CA GLU A 45 -9.38 20.06 0.55
C GLU A 45 -8.78 19.52 1.86
N ASP A 46 -9.53 18.73 2.62
CA ASP A 46 -9.04 18.13 3.86
C ASP A 46 -8.12 16.95 3.57
N ALA A 47 -8.41 16.16 2.54
CA ALA A 47 -7.54 15.06 2.09
C ALA A 47 -6.12 15.54 1.74
N ALA A 48 -5.97 16.73 1.13
CA ALA A 48 -4.67 17.32 0.79
C ALA A 48 -3.86 17.78 2.01
N ARG A 49 -4.53 18.16 3.12
CA ARG A 49 -3.86 18.58 4.37
C ARG A 49 -3.21 17.43 5.12
N TYR A 50 -3.69 16.21 4.89
CA TYR A 50 -3.17 14.99 5.53
C TYR A 50 -2.13 14.27 4.67
N ASP A 51 -1.43 15.01 3.79
CA ASP A 51 -0.31 14.47 3.04
C ASP A 51 0.78 14.02 4.02
N GLU A 52 1.13 12.76 3.94
CA GLU A 52 2.23 12.01 4.59
C GLU A 52 3.00 12.70 5.73
N LYS A 53 2.31 13.38 6.65
CA LYS A 53 2.94 13.69 7.91
C LYS A 53 3.17 12.36 8.60
N PRO A 54 4.43 11.99 8.86
CA PRO A 54 4.68 10.82 9.66
C PRO A 54 3.87 11.00 10.94
N VAL A 55 3.18 9.94 11.35
CA VAL A 55 2.75 9.85 12.74
C VAL A 55 4.00 10.22 13.52
N HIS A 56 4.03 11.42 14.12
CA HIS A 56 5.14 11.82 14.95
C HIS A 56 5.15 10.82 16.12
N LEU A 57 5.94 9.79 15.96
CA LEU A 57 6.42 8.95 17.03
C LEU A 57 7.34 9.84 17.92
N LEU A 58 6.74 10.89 18.52
CA LEU A 58 7.28 11.47 19.69
C LEU A 58 7.11 10.45 20.79
N TRP A 59 8.17 9.62 20.91
CA TRP A 59 8.60 8.95 22.12
C TRP A 59 7.50 8.54 23.09
N SER A 60 7.33 7.23 23.23
CA SER A 60 6.72 6.56 24.35
C SER A 60 5.29 7.01 24.72
N ARG A 61 4.31 6.54 23.95
CA ARG A 61 3.03 6.28 24.58
C ARG A 61 2.71 4.81 24.45
N ARG A 62 2.65 4.18 25.60
CA ARG A 62 2.18 2.82 25.77
C ARG A 62 0.78 2.72 25.15
N ILE A 63 0.53 1.65 24.43
CA ILE A 63 -0.79 1.23 23.98
C ILE A 63 -1.75 1.40 25.19
N GLY A 64 -2.70 2.32 25.10
CA GLY A 64 -3.74 2.50 26.13
C GLY A 64 -4.07 3.92 26.59
N GLU A 65 -3.27 4.94 26.29
CA GLU A 65 -3.54 6.29 26.79
C GLU A 65 -3.61 7.33 25.66
N ASN A 66 -4.82 7.79 25.39
CA ASN A 66 -5.25 8.89 24.51
C ASN A 66 -5.29 8.60 22.98
N PHE A 67 -6.32 7.88 22.57
CA PHE A 67 -6.83 7.78 21.18
C PHE A 67 -7.52 9.08 20.70
N ASN A 68 -6.99 10.25 21.00
CA ASN A 68 -7.60 11.54 20.65
C ASN A 68 -6.73 12.39 19.74
N ALA A 69 -5.66 11.83 19.15
CA ALA A 69 -4.90 12.54 18.15
C ALA A 69 -5.70 12.56 16.82
N PRO A 70 -5.73 13.66 16.06
CA PRO A 70 -6.41 13.75 14.77
C PRO A 70 -5.99 12.64 13.79
N GLU A 71 -4.72 12.21 13.87
CA GLU A 71 -4.17 11.14 13.04
C GLU A 71 -4.79 9.77 13.36
N ASP A 72 -5.11 9.50 14.63
CA ASP A 72 -5.75 8.24 15.05
C ASP A 72 -7.22 8.21 14.64
N ALA A 73 -7.91 9.34 14.70
CA ALA A 73 -9.27 9.46 14.20
C ALA A 73 -9.31 9.18 12.69
N LEU A 74 -8.40 9.80 11.93
CA LEU A 74 -8.26 9.60 10.50
C LEU A 74 -7.95 8.13 10.12
N ALA A 75 -7.06 7.49 10.87
CA ALA A 75 -6.75 6.08 10.64
C ALA A 75 -7.98 5.21 10.87
N ARG A 76 -8.73 5.46 11.95
CA ARG A 76 -9.94 4.72 12.28
C ARG A 76 -11.01 4.87 11.20
N GLU A 77 -11.32 6.10 10.79
CA GLU A 77 -12.28 6.37 9.73
C GLU A 77 -11.86 5.71 8.40
N THR A 78 -10.56 5.71 8.09
CA THR A 78 -10.03 5.01 6.92
C THR A 78 -10.26 3.49 7.02
N PHE A 79 -10.06 2.89 8.20
CA PHE A 79 -10.26 1.46 8.42
C PHE A 79 -11.73 1.07 8.35
N GLU A 80 -12.60 1.89 8.96
CA GLU A 80 -14.06 1.72 8.89
C GLU A 80 -14.53 1.78 7.44
N HIS A 81 -14.05 2.76 6.66
CA HIS A 81 -14.40 2.87 5.26
C HIS A 81 -13.92 1.68 4.40
N ILE A 82 -12.70 1.17 4.65
CA ILE A 82 -12.21 -0.05 3.98
C ILE A 82 -13.12 -1.25 4.32
N GLN A 83 -13.58 -1.36 5.55
CA GLN A 83 -14.49 -2.42 5.97
C GLN A 83 -15.88 -2.26 5.32
N GLU A 84 -16.42 -1.05 5.27
CA GLU A 84 -17.68 -0.74 4.58
C GLU A 84 -17.64 -1.10 3.09
N LEU A 85 -16.54 -0.77 2.40
CA LEU A 85 -16.32 -1.18 1.00
C LEU A 85 -16.31 -2.70 0.86
N ALA A 86 -15.71 -3.41 1.80
CA ALA A 86 -15.71 -4.87 1.76
C ALA A 86 -17.11 -5.46 2.04
N ASP A 87 -17.85 -4.86 2.94
CA ASP A 87 -19.21 -5.31 3.32
C ASP A 87 -20.26 -4.96 2.25
N SER A 88 -20.00 -3.95 1.41
CA SER A 88 -20.89 -3.61 0.28
C SER A 88 -20.95 -4.70 -0.80
N GLY A 89 -20.03 -5.67 -0.78
CA GLY A 89 -19.94 -6.72 -1.79
C GLY A 89 -19.19 -6.30 -3.07
N GLU A 90 -18.66 -5.08 -3.12
CA GLU A 90 -17.87 -4.59 -4.26
C GLU A 90 -16.50 -5.28 -4.32
N SER A 91 -15.99 -5.43 -5.53
CA SER A 91 -14.63 -5.93 -5.78
C SER A 91 -13.70 -4.74 -5.97
N PHE A 92 -12.53 -4.75 -5.29
CA PHE A 92 -11.58 -3.65 -5.39
C PHE A 92 -10.14 -4.06 -5.07
N VAL A 93 -9.22 -3.19 -5.47
CA VAL A 93 -7.81 -3.24 -5.06
C VAL A 93 -7.54 -2.06 -4.14
N VAL A 94 -6.92 -2.29 -3.00
CA VAL A 94 -6.54 -1.24 -2.04
C VAL A 94 -5.05 -1.25 -1.77
N LEU A 95 -4.43 -0.06 -1.81
CA LEU A 95 -2.99 0.10 -1.71
C LEU A 95 -2.57 0.61 -0.32
N GLY A 96 -2.06 -0.27 0.53
CA GLY A 96 -1.56 0.03 1.88
C GLY A 96 -2.66 0.32 2.89
N ARG A 97 -2.42 1.25 3.84
CA ARG A 97 -3.38 1.66 4.88
C ARG A 97 -3.82 0.54 5.82
N CYS A 98 -2.90 -0.37 6.12
CA CYS A 98 -3.20 -1.54 6.96
C CYS A 98 -4.38 -2.38 6.46
N SER A 99 -4.72 -2.27 5.16
CA SER A 99 -5.85 -2.99 4.58
C SER A 99 -5.68 -4.51 4.67
N ASP A 100 -4.45 -5.00 4.63
CA ASP A 100 -4.08 -6.38 4.90
C ASP A 100 -4.51 -6.83 6.30
N TYR A 101 -4.36 -5.97 7.29
CA TYR A 101 -4.77 -6.24 8.67
C TYR A 101 -6.28 -6.04 8.88
N VAL A 102 -6.85 -4.98 8.35
CA VAL A 102 -8.29 -4.67 8.45
C VAL A 102 -9.13 -5.81 7.86
N LEU A 103 -8.73 -6.33 6.71
CA LEU A 103 -9.45 -7.35 5.97
C LEU A 103 -8.95 -8.78 6.20
N ARG A 104 -8.10 -9.02 7.20
CA ARG A 104 -7.48 -10.33 7.46
C ARG A 104 -8.46 -11.48 7.69
N ALA A 105 -9.67 -11.17 8.15
CA ALA A 105 -10.72 -12.16 8.37
C ALA A 105 -11.69 -12.30 7.19
N ASN A 106 -11.53 -11.49 6.12
CA ASN A 106 -12.42 -11.56 4.97
C ASN A 106 -11.97 -12.67 3.99
N PRO A 107 -12.79 -13.70 3.77
CA PRO A 107 -12.41 -14.86 2.93
C PRO A 107 -12.31 -14.54 1.44
N ASN A 108 -12.72 -13.35 1.01
CA ASN A 108 -12.64 -12.88 -0.36
C ASN A 108 -11.43 -11.94 -0.58
N ALA A 109 -10.66 -11.66 0.47
CA ALA A 109 -9.47 -10.83 0.39
C ALA A 109 -8.22 -11.67 0.12
N VAL A 110 -7.34 -11.15 -0.75
CA VAL A 110 -6.00 -11.67 -1.03
C VAL A 110 -4.99 -10.60 -0.66
N HIS A 111 -4.02 -10.95 0.17
CA HIS A 111 -3.04 -10.02 0.72
C HIS A 111 -1.70 -10.17 0.02
N LEU A 112 -1.30 -9.13 -0.72
CA LEU A 112 -0.02 -9.09 -1.45
C LEU A 112 0.98 -8.15 -0.79
N PHE A 113 2.26 -8.50 -0.83
CA PHE A 113 3.34 -7.58 -0.50
C PHE A 113 4.37 -7.51 -1.64
N ILE A 114 4.66 -6.29 -2.10
CA ILE A 114 5.60 -6.06 -3.21
C ILE A 114 6.90 -5.50 -2.68
N ALA A 115 7.94 -6.30 -2.75
CA ALA A 115 9.31 -5.96 -2.38
C ALA A 115 10.18 -5.71 -3.62
N GLY A 116 11.39 -5.19 -3.41
CA GLY A 116 12.38 -5.03 -4.46
C GLY A 116 13.80 -4.94 -3.92
N LYS A 117 14.78 -5.36 -4.74
CA LYS A 117 16.19 -5.18 -4.40
C LYS A 117 16.51 -3.68 -4.25
N PRO A 118 17.32 -3.28 -3.26
CA PRO A 118 17.62 -1.87 -3.01
C PRO A 118 18.12 -1.10 -4.23
N ASP A 119 18.97 -1.71 -5.05
CA ASP A 119 19.53 -1.06 -6.25
C ASP A 119 18.47 -0.82 -7.33
N VAL A 120 17.55 -1.76 -7.50
CA VAL A 120 16.44 -1.63 -8.47
C VAL A 120 15.44 -0.57 -8.01
N LYS A 121 15.09 -0.57 -6.73
CA LYS A 121 14.22 0.45 -6.12
C LYS A 121 14.84 1.84 -6.25
N ARG A 122 16.12 1.98 -5.93
CA ARG A 122 16.86 3.24 -6.03
C ARG A 122 16.87 3.77 -7.46
N ARG A 123 17.22 2.92 -8.46
CA ARG A 123 17.23 3.29 -9.88
C ARG A 123 15.86 3.81 -10.32
N ARG A 124 14.80 3.10 -9.99
CA ARG A 124 13.44 3.52 -10.33
C ARG A 124 13.09 4.89 -9.74
N LEU A 125 13.43 5.15 -8.48
CA LEU A 125 13.19 6.46 -7.86
C LEU A 125 14.00 7.58 -8.50
N MET A 126 15.23 7.30 -8.91
CA MET A 126 16.04 8.27 -9.66
C MET A 126 15.38 8.63 -11.00
N GLU A 127 14.88 7.64 -11.72
CA GLU A 127 14.22 7.82 -13.02
C GLU A 127 12.86 8.54 -12.88
N GLU A 128 12.01 8.08 -11.96
CA GLU A 128 10.65 8.61 -11.78
C GLU A 128 10.61 10.02 -11.20
N LYS A 129 11.58 10.36 -10.33
CA LYS A 129 11.58 11.62 -9.58
C LYS A 129 12.76 12.55 -9.87
N SER A 130 13.60 12.19 -10.83
CA SER A 130 14.82 12.94 -11.16
C SER A 130 15.74 13.20 -9.95
N LEU A 131 15.87 12.21 -9.06
CA LEU A 131 16.67 12.29 -7.85
C LEU A 131 18.12 11.84 -8.10
N THR A 132 19.05 12.35 -7.30
CA THR A 132 20.39 11.76 -7.21
C THR A 132 20.36 10.42 -6.48
N ALA A 133 21.40 9.60 -6.60
CA ALA A 133 21.47 8.29 -5.95
C ALA A 133 21.33 8.38 -4.42
N ASP A 134 21.93 9.42 -3.81
CA ASP A 134 21.87 9.63 -2.37
C ASP A 134 20.48 10.10 -1.93
N GLN A 135 19.85 11.01 -2.68
CA GLN A 135 18.49 11.46 -2.43
C GLN A 135 17.49 10.30 -2.54
N ALA A 136 17.60 9.48 -3.57
CA ALA A 136 16.76 8.30 -3.77
C ALA A 136 16.93 7.29 -2.62
N ALA A 137 18.17 7.05 -2.17
CA ALA A 137 18.45 6.16 -1.05
C ALA A 137 17.91 6.71 0.29
N GLN A 138 17.99 8.02 0.52
CA GLN A 138 17.43 8.66 1.70
C GLN A 138 15.89 8.60 1.71
N GLU A 139 15.27 8.95 0.59
CA GLU A 139 13.83 8.91 0.44
C GLU A 139 13.28 7.48 0.63
N MET A 140 13.91 6.49 0.01
CA MET A 140 13.55 5.09 0.16
C MET A 140 13.54 4.66 1.63
N ARG A 141 14.62 4.95 2.37
CA ARG A 141 14.72 4.61 3.79
C ARG A 141 13.69 5.36 4.64
N ARG A 142 13.45 6.65 4.36
CA ARG A 142 12.47 7.46 5.08
C ARG A 142 11.06 6.91 4.89
N VAL A 143 10.64 6.74 3.64
CA VAL A 143 9.27 6.30 3.34
C VAL A 143 8.99 4.88 3.83
N ASP A 144 9.95 3.95 3.66
CA ASP A 144 9.79 2.57 4.15
C ASP A 144 9.75 2.53 5.69
N ARG A 145 10.55 3.36 6.38
CA ARG A 145 10.49 3.51 7.84
C ARG A 145 9.13 4.05 8.30
N ASP A 146 8.62 5.08 7.62
CA ASP A 146 7.36 5.72 7.98
C ASP A 146 6.18 4.75 7.76
N ARG A 147 6.17 3.99 6.66
CA ARG A 147 5.18 2.92 6.41
C ARG A 147 5.24 1.81 7.45
N LYS A 148 6.44 1.36 7.78
CA LYS A 148 6.66 0.34 8.81
C LYS A 148 6.19 0.84 10.18
N ALA A 149 6.49 2.09 10.54
CA ALA A 149 6.05 2.68 11.79
C ALA A 149 4.52 2.77 11.86
N TYR A 150 3.88 3.25 10.79
CA TYR A 150 2.43 3.32 10.69
C TYR A 150 1.77 1.95 10.85
N HIS A 151 2.20 0.96 10.08
CA HIS A 151 1.63 -0.38 10.13
C HIS A 151 1.82 -1.04 11.51
N ASN A 152 3.05 -1.00 12.04
CA ASN A 152 3.36 -1.64 13.31
C ASN A 152 2.72 -0.93 14.53
N TYR A 153 2.24 0.32 14.35
CA TYR A 153 1.49 1.04 15.38
C TYR A 153 0.02 0.58 15.44
N TYR A 154 -0.62 0.40 14.29
CA TYR A 154 -2.04 0.05 14.21
C TYR A 154 -2.32 -1.46 14.12
N CYS A 155 -1.32 -2.26 13.78
CA CYS A 155 -1.47 -3.70 13.56
C CYS A 155 -0.60 -4.51 14.52
N ASP A 156 -1.09 -5.68 14.89
CA ASP A 156 -0.32 -6.66 15.67
C ASP A 156 0.66 -7.49 14.82
N THR A 157 0.55 -7.37 13.50
CA THR A 157 1.46 -7.97 12.51
C THR A 157 2.62 -7.03 12.16
N LYS A 158 3.72 -7.59 11.67
CA LYS A 158 4.88 -6.78 11.24
C LYS A 158 4.80 -6.46 9.77
N TRP A 159 4.97 -5.20 9.42
CA TRP A 159 5.02 -4.76 8.03
C TRP A 159 6.10 -5.49 7.23
N GLY A 160 5.69 -6.11 6.10
CA GLY A 160 6.58 -6.85 5.21
C GLY A 160 7.01 -8.23 5.73
N ASP A 161 6.47 -8.72 6.84
CA ASP A 161 6.66 -10.10 7.27
C ASP A 161 5.85 -11.03 6.38
N ALA A 162 6.54 -11.92 5.67
CA ALA A 162 5.91 -12.82 4.69
C ALA A 162 4.75 -13.67 5.26
N ARG A 163 4.72 -13.89 6.57
CA ARG A 163 3.65 -14.65 7.24
C ARG A 163 2.32 -13.90 7.34
N GLY A 164 2.35 -12.60 7.14
CA GLY A 164 1.15 -11.75 7.15
C GLY A 164 0.51 -11.54 5.78
N TYR A 165 1.04 -12.19 4.73
CA TYR A 165 0.58 -12.01 3.35
C TYR A 165 0.41 -13.35 2.65
N ASP A 166 -0.56 -13.45 1.75
CA ASP A 166 -0.78 -14.65 0.93
C ASP A 166 0.31 -14.80 -0.13
N LEU A 167 0.86 -13.68 -0.62
CA LEU A 167 1.92 -13.67 -1.61
C LEU A 167 2.86 -12.48 -1.39
N VAL A 168 4.16 -12.78 -1.31
CA VAL A 168 5.23 -11.77 -1.32
C VAL A 168 6.01 -11.88 -2.62
N VAL A 169 6.01 -10.80 -3.40
CA VAL A 169 6.64 -10.76 -4.73
C VAL A 169 7.81 -9.79 -4.72
N ASN A 170 8.98 -10.28 -5.12
CA ASN A 170 10.14 -9.44 -5.37
C ASN A 170 10.25 -9.13 -6.87
N LEU A 171 9.78 -7.94 -7.27
CA LEU A 171 9.77 -7.53 -8.68
C LEU A 171 11.15 -7.36 -9.31
N SER A 172 12.21 -7.27 -8.51
CA SER A 172 13.57 -7.20 -9.04
C SER A 172 14.06 -8.51 -9.66
N LEU A 173 13.36 -9.60 -9.38
CA LEU A 173 13.66 -10.93 -9.95
C LEU A 173 12.80 -11.25 -11.17
N ILE A 174 11.75 -10.46 -11.38
CA ILE A 174 10.85 -10.62 -12.52
C ILE A 174 11.34 -9.67 -13.60
N HIS A 175 12.01 -10.20 -14.62
CA HIS A 175 12.17 -9.48 -15.86
C HIS A 175 10.77 -9.35 -16.46
N ILE A 176 10.19 -8.16 -16.40
CA ILE A 176 9.07 -7.80 -17.24
C ILE A 176 9.66 -7.65 -18.64
N SER A 177 9.99 -8.76 -19.28
CA SER A 177 10.16 -8.80 -20.72
C SER A 177 8.81 -8.40 -21.29
N GLU A 178 8.81 -7.43 -22.21
CA GLU A 178 7.64 -7.10 -23.00
C GLU A 178 6.98 -8.40 -23.49
N PRO A 179 5.64 -8.47 -23.57
CA PRO A 179 4.97 -9.66 -24.03
C PRO A 179 5.60 -10.03 -25.37
N THR A 180 6.29 -11.16 -25.38
CA THR A 180 6.87 -11.72 -26.60
C THR A 180 5.72 -11.83 -27.57
N ARG A 181 5.69 -10.99 -28.61
CA ARG A 181 4.78 -11.19 -29.74
C ARG A 181 5.05 -12.60 -30.23
N LEU A 182 4.11 -13.49 -29.97
CA LEU A 182 4.08 -14.78 -30.62
C LEU A 182 4.10 -14.51 -32.14
N ARG A 183 5.26 -14.64 -32.74
CA ARG A 183 5.34 -14.73 -34.20
C ARG A 183 4.62 -16.00 -34.54
N CYS A 184 3.40 -15.87 -35.03
CA CYS A 184 2.78 -16.94 -35.80
C CYS A 184 3.70 -17.24 -36.94
N ILE A 185 4.36 -18.40 -36.87
CA ILE A 185 5.04 -18.99 -38.01
C ILE A 185 3.94 -19.61 -38.86
N SER A 186 3.72 -19.01 -40.01
CA SER A 186 2.87 -19.55 -41.09
C SER A 186 3.57 -20.70 -41.76
#